data_61cde6d8a57798a428f505bf681c1720
#
_entry.id   61cde6d8a57798a428f505bf681c1720
#
_cell.length_a   1.000
_cell.length_b   1.000
_cell.length_c   1.000
_cell.angle_alpha   90.00
_cell.angle_beta   90.00
_cell.angle_gamma   90.00
#
_symmetry.space_group_name_H-M   'P 1'
#
loop_
_entity.id
_entity.type
_entity.pdbx_description
1 polymer ?
#
loop_
_entity_poly.entity_id
_entity_poly.type
_entity_poly.pdbx_seq_one_letter_code
_entity_poly.pdbx_strand_id
1 'polypeptide(L)'
;NNPLYLYNIGYLYHKEKKDVAKGIEFYEKALVADPNYADALYMRGLIFVDESNTVVESMNKLTRSPAALKKWEELDKKKKSLLASAIPYFEKAYKGNPEDIATLDALREVYYKTERMEDALRVKREADAVRAKKR
;
A
#
# COMPACT_ATOMS: atom_id res chain seq x y z
N ASN A 1 -2.69 -9.98 22.72
CA ASN A 1 -1.66 -8.96 22.51
C ASN A 1 -0.45 -9.47 21.71
N ASN A 2 -0.55 -10.68 21.16
CA ASN A 2 0.48 -11.21 20.28
C ASN A 2 0.25 -10.64 18.87
N PRO A 3 1.20 -9.86 18.31
CA PRO A 3 0.99 -9.24 17.00
C PRO A 3 0.74 -10.26 15.88
N LEU A 4 1.35 -11.43 15.95
CA LEU A 4 1.11 -12.48 14.96
C LEU A 4 -0.35 -12.95 14.97
N TYR A 5 -0.92 -13.20 16.13
CA TYR A 5 -2.33 -13.61 16.23
C TYR A 5 -3.27 -12.52 15.74
N LEU A 6 -3.02 -11.29 16.16
CA LEU A 6 -3.83 -10.14 15.74
C LEU A 6 -3.76 -9.95 14.23
N TYR A 7 -2.56 -10.05 13.67
CA TYR A 7 -2.36 -9.99 12.22
C TYR A 7 -3.13 -11.11 11.51
N ASN A 8 -3.04 -12.34 12.01
CA ASN A 8 -3.72 -13.49 11.40
C ASN A 8 -5.24 -13.32 11.41
N ILE A 9 -5.80 -12.79 12.50
CA ILE A 9 -7.22 -12.50 12.58
C ILE A 9 -7.59 -11.43 11.56
N GLY A 10 -6.78 -10.39 11.46
CA GLY A 10 -6.98 -9.32 10.47
C GLY A 10 -6.96 -9.86 9.04
N TYR A 11 -5.99 -10.71 8.74
CA TYR A 11 -5.86 -11.34 7.43
C TYR A 11 -7.09 -12.18 7.08
N LEU A 12 -7.59 -12.95 8.04
CA LEU A 12 -8.78 -13.78 7.88
C LEU A 12 -10.00 -12.92 7.51
N TYR A 13 -10.24 -11.85 8.28
CA TYR A 13 -11.35 -10.93 7.96
C TYR A 13 -11.15 -10.29 6.61
N HIS A 14 -9.96 -9.79 6.33
CA HIS A 14 -9.65 -9.04 5.11
C HIS A 14 -9.79 -9.92 3.86
N LYS A 15 -9.15 -11.09 3.85
CA LYS A 15 -9.03 -11.89 2.65
C LYS A 15 -10.13 -12.93 2.49
N GLU A 16 -10.50 -13.62 3.54
CA GLU A 16 -11.49 -14.69 3.42
C GLU A 16 -12.91 -14.21 3.63
N LYS A 17 -13.13 -13.35 4.60
CA LYS A 17 -14.48 -12.84 4.90
C LYS A 17 -14.82 -11.56 4.12
N LYS A 18 -13.87 -11.01 3.39
CA LYS A 18 -14.03 -9.77 2.61
C LYS A 18 -14.50 -8.59 3.47
N ASP A 19 -14.18 -8.60 4.75
CA ASP A 19 -14.48 -7.52 5.68
C ASP A 19 -13.21 -6.69 5.90
N VAL A 20 -12.97 -5.74 5.01
CA VAL A 20 -11.75 -4.92 5.03
C VAL A 20 -11.69 -4.07 6.30
N ALA A 21 -12.81 -3.48 6.73
CA ALA A 21 -12.85 -2.65 7.93
C ALA A 21 -12.41 -3.43 9.17
N LYS A 22 -12.89 -4.67 9.32
CA LYS A 22 -12.51 -5.53 10.43
C LYS A 22 -11.04 -5.96 10.32
N GLY A 23 -10.59 -6.21 9.09
CA GLY A 23 -9.17 -6.49 8.82
C GLY A 23 -8.27 -5.37 9.28
N ILE A 24 -8.62 -4.14 8.94
CA ILE A 24 -7.88 -2.93 9.35
C ILE A 24 -7.83 -2.83 10.88
N GLU A 25 -8.97 -3.05 11.54
CA GLU A 25 -9.04 -3.01 13.01
C GLU A 25 -7.98 -3.92 13.64
N PHE A 26 -7.87 -5.16 13.18
CA PHE A 26 -6.92 -6.11 13.73
C PHE A 26 -5.48 -5.85 13.31
N TYR A 27 -5.25 -5.35 12.09
CA TYR A 27 -3.90 -4.90 11.69
C TYR A 27 -3.43 -3.77 12.60
N GLU A 28 -4.32 -2.81 12.90
CA GLU A 28 -3.97 -1.70 13.80
C GLU A 28 -3.70 -2.20 15.22
N LYS A 29 -4.46 -3.17 15.71
CA LYS A 29 -4.19 -3.81 17.01
C LYS A 29 -2.82 -4.50 17.02
N ALA A 30 -2.46 -5.16 15.92
CA ALA A 30 -1.13 -5.77 15.79
C ALA A 30 -0.03 -4.70 15.86
N LEU A 31 -0.26 -3.54 15.24
CA LEU A 31 0.70 -2.43 15.23
C LEU A 31 0.77 -1.70 16.58
N VAL A 32 -0.29 -1.74 17.38
CA VAL A 32 -0.22 -1.26 18.77
C VAL A 32 0.67 -2.21 19.59
N ALA A 33 0.52 -3.52 19.40
CA ALA A 33 1.34 -4.51 20.09
C ALA A 33 2.80 -4.47 19.64
N ASP A 34 3.04 -4.28 18.34
CA ASP A 34 4.38 -4.13 17.76
C ASP A 34 4.34 -3.12 16.61
N PRO A 35 4.73 -1.86 16.84
CA PRO A 35 4.68 -0.82 15.81
C PRO A 35 5.52 -1.11 14.56
N ASN A 36 6.46 -2.05 14.65
CA ASN A 36 7.34 -2.43 13.55
C ASN A 36 6.99 -3.78 12.93
N TYR A 37 5.79 -4.29 13.22
CA TYR A 37 5.36 -5.59 12.71
C TYR A 37 5.17 -5.52 11.19
N ALA A 38 6.14 -6.03 10.45
CA ALA A 38 6.26 -5.83 9.00
C ALA A 38 5.03 -6.28 8.21
N ASP A 39 4.47 -7.43 8.55
CA ASP A 39 3.31 -7.97 7.81
C ASP A 39 2.09 -7.07 7.92
N ALA A 40 1.81 -6.53 9.12
CA ALA A 40 0.69 -5.62 9.30
C ALA A 40 0.93 -4.27 8.62
N LEU A 41 2.16 -3.76 8.67
CA LEU A 41 2.55 -2.54 7.96
C LEU A 41 2.33 -2.69 6.46
N TYR A 42 2.79 -3.80 5.90
CA TYR A 42 2.66 -4.09 4.48
C TYR A 42 1.18 -4.16 4.07
N MET A 43 0.36 -4.88 4.83
CA MET A 43 -1.06 -5.03 4.52
C MET A 43 -1.81 -3.70 4.63
N ARG A 44 -1.45 -2.85 5.58
CA ARG A 44 -2.06 -1.51 5.67
C ARG A 44 -1.75 -0.67 4.43
N GLY A 45 -0.49 -0.72 3.99
CA GLY A 45 -0.09 -0.06 2.75
C GLY A 45 -0.86 -0.58 1.54
N LEU A 46 -0.97 -1.91 1.41
CA LEU A 46 -1.69 -2.54 0.30
C LEU A 46 -3.17 -2.15 0.26
N ILE A 47 -3.82 -2.01 1.42
CA ILE A 47 -5.23 -1.60 1.46
C ILE A 47 -5.39 -0.20 0.85
N PHE A 48 -4.49 0.73 1.16
CA PHE A 48 -4.52 2.05 0.52
C PHE A 48 -4.32 1.97 -0.99
N VAL A 49 -3.40 1.12 -1.45
CA VAL A 49 -3.19 0.92 -2.89
C VAL A 49 -4.45 0.34 -3.54
N ASP A 50 -5.07 -0.64 -2.91
CA ASP A 50 -6.31 -1.24 -3.43
C ASP A 50 -7.43 -0.21 -3.52
N GLU A 51 -7.58 0.65 -2.51
CA GLU A 51 -8.56 1.74 -2.56
C GLU A 51 -8.27 2.72 -3.69
N SER A 52 -6.98 3.04 -3.92
CA SER A 52 -6.60 3.92 -5.03
C SER A 52 -6.94 3.28 -6.38
N ASN A 53 -6.78 1.97 -6.51
CA ASN A 53 -7.14 1.26 -7.74
C ASN A 53 -8.65 1.29 -7.98
N THR A 54 -9.47 1.21 -6.94
CA THR A 54 -10.92 1.37 -7.03
C THR A 54 -11.28 2.78 -7.54
N VAL A 55 -10.57 3.80 -7.06
CA VAL A 55 -10.76 5.17 -7.54
C VAL A 55 -10.42 5.28 -9.04
N VAL A 56 -9.33 4.65 -9.47
CA VAL A 56 -8.95 4.62 -10.89
C VAL A 56 -10.04 3.98 -11.74
N GLU A 57 -10.65 2.90 -11.27
CA GLU A 57 -11.77 2.27 -11.98
C GLU A 57 -12.93 3.25 -12.19
N SER A 58 -13.25 4.04 -11.15
CA SER A 58 -14.28 5.08 -11.25
C SER A 58 -13.90 6.17 -12.24
N MET A 59 -12.62 6.59 -12.26
CA MET A 59 -12.11 7.58 -13.21
C MET A 59 -12.26 7.09 -14.65
N ASN A 60 -11.96 5.80 -14.89
CA ASN A 60 -12.01 5.21 -16.22
C ASN A 60 -13.44 5.09 -16.79
N LYS A 61 -14.45 5.16 -15.92
CA LYS A 61 -15.85 5.12 -16.32
C LYS A 61 -16.44 6.47 -16.69
N LEU A 62 -15.70 7.56 -16.46
CA LEU A 62 -16.21 8.90 -16.73
C LEU A 62 -16.21 9.21 -18.22
N THR A 63 -17.23 9.98 -18.65
CA THR A 63 -17.32 10.49 -20.01
C THR A 63 -16.43 11.72 -20.18
N ARG A 64 -16.24 12.16 -21.43
CA ARG A 64 -15.44 13.35 -21.74
C ARG A 64 -16.33 14.58 -21.82
N SER A 65 -16.79 15.09 -20.68
CA SER A 65 -17.59 16.29 -20.59
C SER A 65 -16.97 17.26 -19.60
N PRO A 66 -17.29 18.57 -19.64
CA PRO A 66 -16.75 19.50 -18.64
C PRO A 66 -17.11 19.13 -17.21
N ALA A 67 -18.34 18.61 -16.97
CA ALA A 67 -18.75 18.17 -15.64
C ALA A 67 -17.95 16.93 -15.20
N ALA A 68 -17.72 16.01 -16.12
CA ALA A 68 -16.92 14.81 -15.84
C ALA A 68 -15.45 15.16 -15.57
N LEU A 69 -14.90 16.20 -16.22
CA LEU A 69 -13.53 16.65 -15.97
C LEU A 69 -13.35 17.08 -14.51
N LYS A 70 -14.30 17.83 -13.98
CA LYS A 70 -14.25 18.26 -12.58
C LYS A 70 -14.26 17.04 -11.65
N LYS A 71 -15.14 16.07 -11.93
CA LYS A 71 -15.20 14.82 -11.16
C LYS A 71 -13.90 14.03 -11.26
N TRP A 72 -13.33 13.97 -12.46
CA TRP A 72 -12.04 13.30 -12.69
C TRP A 72 -10.93 13.93 -11.84
N GLU A 73 -10.88 15.27 -11.78
CA GLU A 73 -9.87 15.96 -10.97
C GLU A 73 -10.03 15.67 -9.47
N GLU A 74 -11.27 15.60 -8.98
CA GLU A 74 -11.55 15.25 -7.58
C GLU A 74 -11.08 13.82 -7.27
N LEU A 75 -11.37 12.88 -8.17
CA LEU A 75 -10.97 11.49 -8.01
C LEU A 75 -9.45 11.34 -8.10
N ASP A 76 -8.80 12.11 -8.99
CA ASP A 76 -7.35 12.09 -9.11
C ASP A 76 -6.67 12.54 -7.82
N LYS A 77 -7.20 13.58 -7.18
CA LYS A 77 -6.70 14.03 -5.87
C LYS A 77 -6.88 12.95 -4.81
N LYS A 78 -8.02 12.30 -4.81
CA LYS A 78 -8.31 11.21 -3.86
C LYS A 78 -7.33 10.05 -4.07
N LYS A 79 -7.10 9.66 -5.32
CA LYS A 79 -6.14 8.61 -5.66
C LYS A 79 -4.75 8.94 -5.13
N LYS A 80 -4.26 10.15 -5.40
CA LYS A 80 -2.93 10.59 -4.96
C LYS A 80 -2.82 10.62 -3.44
N SER A 81 -3.87 11.05 -2.75
CA SER A 81 -3.90 11.07 -1.29
C SER A 81 -3.82 9.67 -0.71
N LEU A 82 -4.56 8.71 -1.29
CA LEU A 82 -4.52 7.32 -0.85
C LEU A 82 -3.14 6.71 -1.05
N LEU A 83 -2.53 6.94 -2.21
CA LEU A 83 -1.19 6.44 -2.49
C LEU A 83 -0.15 7.06 -1.55
N ALA A 84 -0.26 8.36 -1.27
CA ALA A 84 0.62 9.03 -0.32
C ALA A 84 0.47 8.43 1.09
N SER A 85 -0.74 8.05 1.48
CA SER A 85 -1.00 7.41 2.78
C SER A 85 -0.38 6.02 2.90
N ALA A 86 -0.18 5.33 1.79
CA ALA A 86 0.47 4.02 1.78
C ALA A 86 1.98 4.12 2.05
N ILE A 87 2.62 5.21 1.65
CA ILE A 87 4.08 5.36 1.69
C ILE A 87 4.66 5.14 3.10
N PRO A 88 4.16 5.81 4.16
CA PRO A 88 4.75 5.62 5.49
C PRO A 88 4.72 4.17 5.98
N TYR A 89 3.66 3.45 5.65
CA TYR A 89 3.54 2.04 6.04
C TYR A 89 4.60 1.19 5.34
N PHE A 90 4.76 1.36 4.03
CA PHE A 90 5.78 0.62 3.28
C PHE A 90 7.20 1.02 3.66
N GLU A 91 7.45 2.31 3.91
CA GLU A 91 8.77 2.78 4.34
C GLU A 91 9.16 2.18 5.69
N LYS A 92 8.20 2.08 6.60
CA LYS A 92 8.44 1.47 7.91
C LYS A 92 8.70 -0.02 7.78
N ALA A 93 7.93 -0.72 6.94
CA ALA A 93 8.16 -2.13 6.64
C ALA A 93 9.55 -2.35 6.02
N TYR A 94 9.94 -1.48 5.09
CA TYR A 94 11.25 -1.50 4.46
C TYR A 94 12.39 -1.37 5.49
N LYS A 95 12.25 -0.46 6.45
CA LYS A 95 13.26 -0.27 7.49
C LYS A 95 13.45 -1.55 8.32
N GLY A 96 12.38 -2.28 8.57
CA GLY A 96 12.43 -3.52 9.33
C GLY A 96 13.03 -4.68 8.54
N ASN A 97 12.87 -4.70 7.22
CA ASN A 97 13.45 -5.72 6.34
C ASN A 97 13.73 -5.15 4.96
N PRO A 98 14.93 -4.54 4.78
CA PRO A 98 15.28 -3.89 3.49
C PRO A 98 15.43 -4.85 2.31
N GLU A 99 15.44 -6.15 2.54
CA GLU A 99 15.58 -7.15 1.49
C GLU A 99 14.27 -7.82 1.09
N ASP A 100 13.14 -7.40 1.67
CA ASP A 100 11.84 -7.93 1.29
C ASP A 100 11.40 -7.37 -0.05
N ILE A 101 11.42 -8.22 -1.08
CA ILE A 101 11.13 -7.83 -2.46
C ILE A 101 9.70 -7.31 -2.60
N ALA A 102 8.73 -7.92 -1.92
CA ALA A 102 7.34 -7.47 -1.99
C ALA A 102 7.20 -6.01 -1.54
N THR A 103 7.85 -5.66 -0.43
CA THR A 103 7.85 -4.28 0.08
C THR A 103 8.56 -3.32 -0.90
N LEU A 104 9.70 -3.74 -1.43
CA LEU A 104 10.45 -2.94 -2.39
C LEU A 104 9.63 -2.68 -3.67
N ASP A 105 8.97 -3.71 -4.20
CA ASP A 105 8.13 -3.56 -5.38
C ASP A 105 6.92 -2.65 -5.10
N ALA A 106 6.31 -2.76 -3.92
CA ALA A 106 5.20 -1.90 -3.52
C ALA A 106 5.65 -0.43 -3.40
N LEU A 107 6.80 -0.19 -2.76
CA LEU A 107 7.37 1.16 -2.65
C LEU A 107 7.66 1.76 -4.03
N ARG A 108 8.27 0.98 -4.91
CA ARG A 108 8.56 1.44 -6.26
C ARG A 108 7.28 1.89 -6.97
N GLU A 109 6.22 1.09 -6.86
CA GLU A 109 4.94 1.41 -7.48
C GLU A 109 4.34 2.70 -6.94
N VAL A 110 4.28 2.86 -5.62
CA VAL A 110 3.67 4.06 -5.04
C VAL A 110 4.52 5.30 -5.27
N TYR A 111 5.85 5.18 -5.26
CA TYR A 111 6.72 6.31 -5.60
C TYR A 111 6.54 6.72 -7.05
N TYR A 112 6.47 5.76 -7.96
CA TYR A 112 6.23 6.02 -9.38
C TYR A 112 4.89 6.73 -9.59
N LYS A 113 3.82 6.22 -8.98
CA LYS A 113 2.47 6.77 -9.14
C LYS A 113 2.28 8.13 -8.47
N THR A 114 3.13 8.48 -7.52
CA THR A 114 3.12 9.80 -6.86
C THR A 114 4.20 10.71 -7.42
N GLU A 115 4.79 10.35 -8.56
CA GLU A 115 5.78 11.14 -9.29
C GLU A 115 7.09 11.36 -8.53
N ARG A 116 7.39 10.47 -7.59
CA ARG A 116 8.67 10.47 -6.86
C ARG A 116 9.67 9.56 -7.58
N MET A 117 10.11 10.03 -8.76
CA MET A 117 10.92 9.22 -9.68
C MET A 117 12.29 8.84 -9.13
N GLU A 118 12.97 9.72 -8.41
CA GLU A 118 14.27 9.43 -7.83
C GLU A 118 14.17 8.30 -6.80
N ASP A 119 13.14 8.37 -5.95
CA ASP A 119 12.87 7.33 -4.96
C ASP A 119 12.52 6.01 -5.65
N ALA A 120 11.70 6.06 -6.70
CA ALA A 120 11.31 4.86 -7.45
C ALA A 120 12.53 4.19 -8.08
N LEU A 121 13.45 4.96 -8.67
CA LEU A 121 14.67 4.42 -9.27
C LEU A 121 15.62 3.83 -8.23
N ARG A 122 15.75 4.51 -7.08
CA ARG A 122 16.59 4.00 -5.98
C ARG A 122 16.08 2.64 -5.51
N VAL A 123 14.79 2.54 -5.27
CA VAL A 123 14.15 1.29 -4.79
C VAL A 123 14.23 0.20 -5.85
N LYS A 124 14.08 0.56 -7.12
CA LYS A 124 14.26 -0.39 -8.23
C LYS A 124 15.67 -1.01 -8.20
N ARG A 125 16.70 -0.18 -8.03
CA ARG A 125 18.07 -0.67 -7.95
C ARG A 125 18.28 -1.59 -6.75
N GLU A 126 17.69 -1.24 -5.60
CA GLU A 126 17.76 -2.08 -4.41
C GLU A 126 17.06 -3.43 -4.63
N ALA A 127 15.88 -3.43 -5.26
CA ALA A 127 15.19 -4.66 -5.59
C ALA A 127 15.98 -5.55 -6.55
N ASP A 128 16.57 -4.95 -7.58
CA ASP A 128 17.41 -5.68 -8.53
C ASP A 128 18.61 -6.31 -7.84
N ALA A 129 19.24 -5.58 -6.91
CA ALA A 129 20.38 -6.09 -6.14
C ALA A 129 19.99 -7.27 -5.25
N VAL A 130 18.81 -7.21 -4.59
CA VAL A 130 18.31 -8.30 -3.77
C VAL A 130 18.03 -9.55 -4.63
N ARG A 131 17.39 -9.35 -5.79
CA ARG A 131 17.11 -10.45 -6.72
C ARG A 131 18.39 -11.10 -7.22
N ALA A 132 19.42 -10.32 -7.51
CA ALA A 132 20.73 -10.83 -7.95
C ALA A 132 21.38 -11.71 -6.89
N LYS A 133 21.27 -11.34 -5.60
CA LYS A 133 21.83 -12.14 -4.52
C LYS A 133 21.16 -13.50 -4.37
N LYS A 134 19.90 -13.63 -4.78
CA LYS A 134 19.09 -14.86 -4.60
C LYS A 134 19.23 -15.83 -5.76
N ARG A 135 20.02 -15.50 -6.78
CA ARG A 135 20.27 -16.37 -7.93
C ARG A 135 21.42 -17.35 -7.70
#